data_ec6651d7945594b9b39602b80bb89eca
#
_entry.id   ec6651d7945594b9b39602b80bb89eca
#
_cell.length_a   1.000
_cell.length_b   1.000
_cell.length_c   1.000
_cell.angle_alpha   90.00
_cell.angle_beta   90.00
_cell.angle_gamma   90.00
#
_symmetry.space_group_name_H-M   'P 1'
#
loop_
_entity.id
_entity.type
_entity.pdbx_description
1 polymer ?
#
loop_
_entity_poly.entity_id
_entity_poly.type
_entity_poly.pdbx_seq_one_letter_code
_entity_poly.pdbx_strand_id
1 'polypeptide(L)'
;MRSFDGFWPLALARSALAAIVMIAGGAALAQSIVLASTTSTEQSGLFAHLLPAFRQASGIEVKVVAVGTGQALDIARRGDADVLFVHDQQAEEQFVADGWGLKRHPVMYNDFVLVGPRADPAGARGRDIVQAFGKLAGARAPFISRGDKSGTHMAERRYWAQ
;
A
#
# COMPACT_ATOMS: atom_id res chain seq x y z
N MET A 1 -29.47 -26.35 -75.52
CA MET A 1 -28.87 -26.95 -74.29
C MET A 1 -27.61 -26.17 -73.95
N ARG A 2 -27.67 -25.29 -72.99
CA ARG A 2 -26.50 -24.56 -72.46
C ARG A 2 -26.50 -24.75 -70.95
N SER A 3 -25.49 -25.45 -70.41
CA SER A 3 -25.28 -25.66 -69.04
C SER A 3 -24.66 -24.38 -68.44
N PHE A 4 -25.24 -23.89 -67.35
CA PHE A 4 -24.67 -22.85 -66.48
C PHE A 4 -24.02 -23.55 -65.30
N ASP A 5 -22.70 -23.67 -65.34
CA ASP A 5 -21.92 -24.11 -64.17
C ASP A 5 -21.74 -22.96 -63.21
N GLY A 6 -22.24 -23.18 -61.99
CA GLY A 6 -22.18 -22.27 -60.94
C GLY A 6 -20.77 -22.17 -60.31
N PHE A 7 -20.22 -20.97 -60.31
CA PHE A 7 -19.00 -20.63 -59.64
C PHE A 7 -19.28 -19.46 -58.64
N TRP A 8 -19.93 -19.76 -57.54
CA TRP A 8 -19.93 -18.78 -56.43
C TRP A 8 -20.43 -19.41 -55.11
N PRO A 9 -19.55 -20.01 -54.31
CA PRO A 9 -19.65 -19.78 -52.86
C PRO A 9 -18.33 -19.74 -52.06
N LEU A 10 -17.15 -19.86 -52.70
CA LEU A 10 -15.88 -19.97 -51.94
C LEU A 10 -15.27 -18.62 -51.50
N ALA A 11 -15.66 -17.50 -52.09
CA ALA A 11 -15.14 -16.18 -51.76
C ALA A 11 -15.78 -15.60 -50.49
N LEU A 12 -17.06 -15.86 -50.23
CA LEU A 12 -17.78 -15.34 -49.06
C LEU A 12 -17.40 -16.06 -47.76
N ALA A 13 -17.02 -17.34 -47.81
CA ALA A 13 -16.61 -18.12 -46.65
C ALA A 13 -15.24 -17.69 -46.10
N ARG A 14 -14.33 -17.21 -46.95
CA ARG A 14 -13.01 -16.73 -46.55
C ARG A 14 -13.04 -15.36 -45.85
N SER A 15 -13.97 -14.48 -46.23
CA SER A 15 -14.14 -13.16 -45.64
C SER A 15 -14.79 -13.21 -44.25
N ALA A 16 -15.69 -14.18 -44.03
CA ALA A 16 -16.32 -14.36 -42.70
C ALA A 16 -15.34 -14.93 -41.66
N LEU A 17 -14.41 -15.81 -42.06
CA LEU A 17 -13.42 -16.39 -41.17
C LEU A 17 -12.37 -15.35 -40.72
N ALA A 18 -11.99 -14.42 -41.61
CA ALA A 18 -11.05 -13.33 -41.28
C ALA A 18 -11.66 -12.28 -40.32
N ALA A 19 -12.97 -12.03 -40.37
CA ALA A 19 -13.68 -11.13 -39.49
C ALA A 19 -13.82 -11.69 -38.06
N ILE A 20 -13.97 -12.99 -37.89
CA ILE A 20 -14.10 -13.66 -36.59
C ILE A 20 -12.75 -13.65 -35.83
N VAL A 21 -11.62 -13.76 -36.52
CA VAL A 21 -10.28 -13.73 -35.91
C VAL A 21 -9.91 -12.32 -35.38
N MET A 22 -10.46 -11.25 -35.93
CA MET A 22 -10.21 -9.86 -35.45
C MET A 22 -11.04 -9.49 -34.22
N ILE A 23 -12.11 -10.21 -33.90
CA ILE A 23 -12.93 -9.93 -32.69
C ILE A 23 -12.38 -10.67 -31.44
N ALA A 24 -11.50 -11.66 -31.64
CA ALA A 24 -10.80 -12.38 -30.58
C ALA A 24 -9.55 -11.65 -30.04
N GLY A 25 -9.34 -10.38 -30.40
CA GLY A 25 -8.46 -9.46 -29.72
C GLY A 25 -9.02 -9.22 -28.31
N GLY A 26 -8.76 -10.19 -27.38
CA GLY A 26 -9.29 -10.23 -26.06
C GLY A 26 -9.03 -8.89 -25.40
N ALA A 27 -10.07 -8.26 -24.90
CA ALA A 27 -9.92 -7.26 -23.87
C ALA A 27 -9.10 -7.91 -22.77
N ALA A 28 -7.79 -7.62 -22.71
CA ALA A 28 -6.95 -7.98 -21.61
C ALA A 28 -7.61 -7.33 -20.38
N LEU A 29 -8.32 -8.13 -19.58
CA LEU A 29 -8.87 -7.66 -18.32
C LEU A 29 -7.69 -7.07 -17.57
N ALA A 30 -7.70 -5.76 -17.34
CA ALA A 30 -6.66 -5.10 -16.59
C ALA A 30 -6.57 -5.80 -15.24
N GLN A 31 -5.47 -6.51 -15.03
CA GLN A 31 -5.23 -7.18 -13.76
C GLN A 31 -5.18 -6.13 -12.67
N SER A 32 -5.94 -6.29 -11.60
CA SER A 32 -5.93 -5.36 -10.48
C SER A 32 -5.54 -6.08 -9.21
N ILE A 33 -4.79 -5.37 -8.35
CA ILE A 33 -4.43 -5.82 -7.01
C ILE A 33 -4.89 -4.81 -5.97
N VAL A 34 -5.14 -5.27 -4.75
CA VAL A 34 -5.52 -4.45 -3.60
C VAL A 34 -4.31 -4.21 -2.73
N LEU A 35 -4.00 -2.94 -2.47
CA LEU A 35 -2.94 -2.49 -1.60
C LEU A 35 -3.54 -1.92 -0.31
N ALA A 36 -3.42 -2.64 0.81
CA ALA A 36 -3.74 -2.08 2.12
C ALA A 36 -2.57 -1.22 2.63
N SER A 37 -2.85 0.03 2.98
CA SER A 37 -1.84 0.99 3.41
C SER A 37 -2.36 1.95 4.48
N THR A 38 -1.58 2.99 4.78
CA THR A 38 -1.93 3.97 5.79
C THR A 38 -2.38 5.30 5.18
N THR A 39 -3.31 5.96 5.87
CA THR A 39 -3.77 7.30 5.49
C THR A 39 -2.62 8.30 5.38
N SER A 40 -1.61 8.19 6.26
CA SER A 40 -0.42 9.06 6.21
C SER A 40 0.41 8.83 4.95
N THR A 41 0.55 7.59 4.48
CA THR A 41 1.25 7.27 3.24
C THR A 41 0.49 7.81 2.03
N GLU A 42 -0.84 7.65 1.99
CA GLU A 42 -1.68 8.18 0.91
C GLU A 42 -1.61 9.71 0.87
N GLN A 43 -1.77 10.39 2.01
CA GLN A 43 -1.73 11.85 2.12
C GLN A 43 -0.36 12.46 1.82
N SER A 44 0.72 11.68 1.87
CA SER A 44 2.05 12.14 1.46
C SER A 44 2.18 12.43 -0.04
N GLY A 45 1.22 11.98 -0.85
CA GLY A 45 1.26 12.07 -2.31
C GLY A 45 2.08 10.96 -3.00
N LEU A 46 2.68 10.04 -2.22
CA LEU A 46 3.53 8.96 -2.77
C LEU A 46 2.78 8.13 -3.81
N PHE A 47 1.56 7.69 -3.50
CA PHE A 47 0.79 6.84 -4.41
C PHE A 47 0.35 7.58 -5.67
N ALA A 48 0.00 8.86 -5.57
CA ALA A 48 -0.34 9.68 -6.73
C ALA A 48 0.83 9.79 -7.73
N HIS A 49 2.05 9.73 -7.25
CA HIS A 49 3.26 9.74 -8.07
C HIS A 49 3.64 8.34 -8.58
N LEU A 50 3.61 7.33 -7.70
CA LEU A 50 4.16 5.99 -7.97
C LEU A 50 3.22 5.12 -8.82
N LEU A 51 1.91 5.10 -8.51
CA LEU A 51 1.00 4.13 -9.12
C LEU A 51 0.75 4.34 -10.61
N PRO A 52 0.71 5.56 -11.17
CA PRO A 52 0.62 5.75 -12.62
C PRO A 52 1.84 5.16 -13.35
N ALA A 53 3.05 5.35 -12.83
CA ALA A 53 4.27 4.80 -13.40
C ALA A 53 4.27 3.25 -13.32
N PHE A 54 3.83 2.69 -12.20
CA PHE A 54 3.70 1.23 -12.03
C PHE A 54 2.69 0.65 -13.02
N ARG A 55 1.51 1.26 -13.16
CA ARG A 55 0.50 0.85 -14.13
C ARG A 55 1.03 0.89 -15.57
N GLN A 56 1.76 1.95 -15.92
CA GLN A 56 2.35 2.07 -17.26
C GLN A 56 3.38 0.97 -17.53
N ALA A 57 4.18 0.59 -16.52
CA ALA A 57 5.23 -0.40 -16.67
C ALA A 57 4.71 -1.85 -16.63
N SER A 58 3.66 -2.13 -15.85
CA SER A 58 3.19 -3.50 -15.56
C SER A 58 1.85 -3.85 -16.21
N GLY A 59 1.03 -2.85 -16.58
CA GLY A 59 -0.35 -3.05 -16.98
C GLY A 59 -1.30 -3.35 -15.81
N ILE A 60 -0.80 -3.40 -14.56
CA ILE A 60 -1.56 -3.76 -13.36
C ILE A 60 -2.13 -2.49 -12.72
N GLU A 61 -3.42 -2.51 -12.40
CA GLU A 61 -4.07 -1.47 -11.61
C GLU A 61 -3.94 -1.77 -10.11
N VAL A 62 -3.53 -0.78 -9.32
CA VAL A 62 -3.45 -0.91 -7.85
C VAL A 62 -4.59 -0.13 -7.21
N LYS A 63 -5.45 -0.83 -6.47
CA LYS A 63 -6.54 -0.25 -5.68
C LYS A 63 -6.06 -0.05 -4.24
N VAL A 64 -5.93 1.21 -3.82
CA VAL A 64 -5.45 1.55 -2.49
C VAL A 64 -6.60 1.58 -1.49
N VAL A 65 -6.39 0.91 -0.34
CA VAL A 65 -7.24 1.01 0.86
C VAL A 65 -6.40 1.63 1.96
N ALA A 66 -6.57 2.93 2.18
CA ALA A 66 -5.78 3.70 3.15
C ALA A 66 -6.55 3.87 4.47
N VAL A 67 -6.00 3.28 5.54
CA VAL A 67 -6.59 3.24 6.88
C VAL A 67 -5.51 3.40 7.96
N GLY A 68 -5.78 3.11 9.22
CA GLY A 68 -4.73 3.00 10.25
C GLY A 68 -3.91 1.72 10.10
N THR A 69 -2.65 1.70 10.57
CA THR A 69 -1.75 0.53 10.46
C THR A 69 -2.40 -0.76 10.97
N GLY A 70 -3.04 -0.73 12.14
CA GLY A 70 -3.71 -1.92 12.69
C GLY A 70 -4.84 -2.42 11.80
N GLN A 71 -5.66 -1.51 11.24
CA GLN A 71 -6.73 -1.86 10.32
C GLN A 71 -6.20 -2.42 8.99
N ALA A 72 -5.10 -1.87 8.46
CA ALA A 72 -4.46 -2.38 7.25
C ALA A 72 -3.96 -3.83 7.46
N LEU A 73 -3.34 -4.10 8.60
CA LEU A 73 -2.93 -5.46 9.00
C LEU A 73 -4.14 -6.40 9.09
N ASP A 74 -5.26 -5.95 9.66
CA ASP A 74 -6.47 -6.76 9.79
C ASP A 74 -7.12 -7.06 8.42
N ILE A 75 -7.13 -6.11 7.51
CA ILE A 75 -7.58 -6.30 6.12
C ILE A 75 -6.73 -7.37 5.44
N ALA A 76 -5.40 -7.29 5.56
CA ALA A 76 -4.50 -8.27 4.98
C ALA A 76 -4.62 -9.67 5.62
N ARG A 77 -4.84 -9.77 6.95
CA ARG A 77 -5.09 -11.06 7.63
C ARG A 77 -6.33 -11.77 7.13
N ARG A 78 -7.37 -11.03 6.74
CA ARG A 78 -8.59 -11.61 6.16
C ARG A 78 -8.44 -12.01 4.70
N GLY A 79 -7.31 -11.70 4.06
CA GLY A 79 -7.10 -11.94 2.63
C GLY A 79 -7.79 -10.91 1.73
N ASP A 80 -8.23 -9.77 2.29
CA ASP A 80 -8.89 -8.68 1.55
C ASP A 80 -7.89 -7.75 0.85
N ALA A 81 -6.58 -8.03 0.95
CA ALA A 81 -5.52 -7.29 0.25
C ALA A 81 -4.42 -8.25 -0.22
N ASP A 82 -3.88 -7.97 -1.41
CA ASP A 82 -2.77 -8.70 -2.03
C ASP A 82 -1.41 -8.20 -1.55
N VAL A 83 -1.33 -6.92 -1.20
CA VAL A 83 -0.12 -6.25 -0.75
C VAL A 83 -0.42 -5.40 0.47
N LEU A 84 0.46 -5.47 1.48
CA LEU A 84 0.45 -4.63 2.65
C LEU A 84 1.64 -3.66 2.58
N PHE A 85 1.37 -2.34 2.63
CA PHE A 85 2.38 -1.30 2.60
C PHE A 85 2.18 -0.36 3.78
N VAL A 86 2.90 -0.63 4.85
CA VAL A 86 2.81 0.09 6.13
C VAL A 86 4.21 0.49 6.62
N HIS A 87 4.31 1.10 7.78
CA HIS A 87 5.56 1.65 8.31
C HIS A 87 5.75 1.37 9.81
N ASP A 88 5.31 0.22 10.30
CA ASP A 88 5.59 -0.29 11.64
C ASP A 88 6.38 -1.60 11.53
N GLN A 89 7.70 -1.50 11.54
CA GLN A 89 8.59 -2.64 11.33
C GLN A 89 8.30 -3.82 12.25
N GLN A 90 8.08 -3.57 13.54
CA GLN A 90 7.80 -4.62 14.51
C GLN A 90 6.49 -5.37 14.19
N ALA A 91 5.44 -4.61 13.83
CA ALA A 91 4.17 -5.19 13.44
C ALA A 91 4.26 -5.96 12.11
N GLU A 92 5.07 -5.48 11.15
CA GLU A 92 5.34 -6.15 9.87
C GLU A 92 6.08 -7.48 10.07
N GLU A 93 7.12 -7.47 10.92
CA GLU A 93 7.90 -8.68 11.25
C GLU A 93 7.03 -9.72 11.96
N GLN A 94 6.18 -9.30 12.91
CA GLN A 94 5.24 -10.18 13.58
C GLN A 94 4.20 -10.75 12.61
N PHE A 95 3.68 -9.94 11.68
CA PHE A 95 2.72 -10.35 10.66
C PHE A 95 3.27 -11.50 9.78
N VAL A 96 4.54 -11.42 9.41
CA VAL A 96 5.22 -12.49 8.65
C VAL A 96 5.51 -13.70 9.52
N ALA A 97 5.97 -13.50 10.77
CA ALA A 97 6.25 -14.58 11.72
C ALA A 97 5.00 -15.40 12.06
N ASP A 98 3.83 -14.75 12.12
CA ASP A 98 2.53 -15.40 12.34
C ASP A 98 2.00 -16.13 11.08
N GLY A 99 2.71 -16.06 9.96
CA GLY A 99 2.35 -16.73 8.71
C GLY A 99 1.30 -16.02 7.86
N TRP A 100 0.95 -14.76 8.18
CA TRP A 100 -0.01 -13.98 7.42
C TRP A 100 0.57 -13.33 6.16
N GLY A 101 1.89 -13.19 6.08
CA GLY A 101 2.62 -12.64 4.95
C GLY A 101 3.74 -13.58 4.51
N LEU A 102 4.03 -13.61 3.21
CA LEU A 102 5.10 -14.44 2.65
C LEU A 102 6.48 -13.88 2.99
N LYS A 103 6.64 -12.56 2.87
CA LYS A 103 7.93 -11.90 3.02
C LYS A 103 7.77 -10.41 3.25
N ARG A 104 8.62 -9.85 4.13
CA ARG A 104 8.81 -8.42 4.31
C ARG A 104 9.89 -7.90 3.35
N HIS A 105 9.60 -6.80 2.66
CA HIS A 105 10.56 -6.09 1.81
C HIS A 105 10.78 -4.69 2.38
N PRO A 106 11.98 -4.32 2.82
CA PRO A 106 12.28 -2.94 3.18
C PRO A 106 12.26 -2.08 1.91
N VAL A 107 11.45 -1.04 1.91
CA VAL A 107 11.28 -0.13 0.75
C VAL A 107 11.92 1.23 1.05
N MET A 108 11.60 1.81 2.20
CA MET A 108 12.12 3.09 2.66
C MET A 108 12.06 3.14 4.19
N TYR A 109 12.66 4.15 4.77
CA TYR A 109 12.56 4.44 6.19
C TYR A 109 12.02 5.86 6.39
N ASN A 110 11.44 6.10 7.55
CA ASN A 110 11.11 7.42 8.05
C ASN A 110 11.40 7.45 9.55
N ASP A 111 11.66 8.63 10.08
CA ASP A 111 11.96 8.81 11.48
C ASP A 111 10.75 9.36 12.23
N PHE A 112 10.61 8.94 13.50
CA PHE A 112 9.75 9.63 14.45
C PHE A 112 10.53 10.73 15.13
N VAL A 113 9.92 11.88 15.26
CA VAL A 113 10.54 13.04 15.94
C VAL A 113 9.66 13.54 17.07
N LEU A 114 10.31 13.93 18.16
CA LEU A 114 9.68 14.65 19.24
C LEU A 114 9.87 16.15 18.99
N VAL A 115 8.77 16.88 18.89
CA VAL A 115 8.77 18.33 18.65
C VAL A 115 8.32 19.05 19.92
N GLY A 116 9.03 20.10 20.29
CA GLY A 116 8.72 20.88 21.49
C GLY A 116 9.25 22.31 21.43
N PRO A 117 9.07 23.10 22.50
CA PRO A 117 9.56 24.46 22.60
C PRO A 117 11.07 24.55 22.39
N ARG A 118 11.54 25.60 21.73
CA ARG A 118 12.98 25.82 21.49
C ARG A 118 13.79 25.89 22.77
N ALA A 119 13.20 26.40 23.88
CA ALA A 119 13.81 26.53 25.18
C ALA A 119 14.07 25.20 25.91
N ASP A 120 13.41 24.10 25.42
CA ASP A 120 13.54 22.75 25.97
C ASP A 120 13.47 22.68 27.51
N PRO A 121 12.38 23.10 28.16
CA PRO A 121 12.30 23.21 29.62
C PRO A 121 12.44 21.86 30.34
N ALA A 122 12.17 20.75 29.68
CA ALA A 122 12.34 19.40 30.20
C ALA A 122 13.74 18.82 29.92
N GLY A 123 14.60 19.49 29.16
CA GLY A 123 15.90 18.98 28.75
C GLY A 123 15.79 17.71 27.88
N ALA A 124 14.70 17.60 27.13
CA ALA A 124 14.37 16.38 26.36
C ALA A 124 15.13 16.27 25.04
N ARG A 125 15.84 17.32 24.62
CA ARG A 125 16.61 17.31 23.36
C ARG A 125 17.67 16.21 23.39
N GLY A 126 17.74 15.43 22.31
CA GLY A 126 18.71 14.35 22.16
C GLY A 126 18.40 13.46 20.97
N ARG A 127 19.09 12.32 20.89
CA ARG A 127 18.87 11.29 19.89
C ARG A 127 18.21 10.02 20.45
N ASP A 128 18.08 9.94 21.76
CA ASP A 128 17.45 8.83 22.46
C ASP A 128 16.03 9.24 22.83
N ILE A 129 15.07 8.64 22.14
CA ILE A 129 13.65 8.96 22.32
C ILE A 129 13.13 8.46 23.68
N VAL A 130 13.60 7.32 24.17
CA VAL A 130 13.17 6.76 25.45
C VAL A 130 13.65 7.64 26.59
N GLN A 131 14.91 8.08 26.55
CA GLN A 131 15.43 9.03 27.51
C GLN A 131 14.67 10.36 27.47
N ALA A 132 14.31 10.85 26.28
CA ALA A 132 13.53 12.07 26.13
C ALA A 132 12.15 11.95 26.79
N PHE A 133 11.46 10.82 26.61
CA PHE A 133 10.18 10.53 27.26
C PHE A 133 10.32 10.44 28.78
N GLY A 134 11.36 9.80 29.29
CA GLY A 134 11.67 9.76 30.73
C GLY A 134 11.86 11.16 31.33
N LYS A 135 12.55 12.06 30.62
CA LYS A 135 12.73 13.47 31.05
C LYS A 135 11.42 14.25 31.06
N LEU A 136 10.56 14.06 30.04
CA LEU A 136 9.23 14.67 30.00
C LEU A 136 8.38 14.21 31.21
N ALA A 137 8.38 12.91 31.49
CA ALA A 137 7.67 12.35 32.65
C ALA A 137 8.18 12.90 33.95
N GLY A 138 9.51 12.92 34.18
CA GLY A 138 10.15 13.45 35.38
C GLY A 138 9.87 14.94 35.61
N ALA A 139 9.86 15.72 34.53
CA ALA A 139 9.52 17.14 34.55
C ALA A 139 8.01 17.41 34.65
N ARG A 140 7.15 16.37 34.54
CA ARG A 140 5.71 16.51 34.41
C ARG A 140 5.32 17.48 33.27
N ALA A 141 6.09 17.48 32.20
CA ALA A 141 5.88 18.36 31.07
C ALA A 141 4.59 18.00 30.33
N PRO A 142 3.83 18.97 29.82
CA PRO A 142 2.67 18.68 28.99
C PRO A 142 3.11 17.96 27.72
N PHE A 143 2.39 16.89 27.37
CA PHE A 143 2.62 16.10 26.16
C PHE A 143 1.32 15.94 25.37
N ILE A 144 1.39 16.12 24.06
CA ILE A 144 0.26 15.93 23.17
C ILE A 144 0.44 14.61 22.42
N SER A 145 -0.36 13.62 22.80
CA SER A 145 -0.42 12.33 22.13
C SER A 145 -1.25 12.40 20.84
N ARG A 146 -0.88 11.60 19.86
CA ARG A 146 -1.73 11.38 18.69
C ARG A 146 -3.10 10.79 19.06
N GLY A 147 -3.14 9.83 19.96
CA GLY A 147 -4.37 9.24 20.50
C GLY A 147 -5.27 8.49 19.50
N ASP A 148 -4.82 8.28 18.25
CA ASP A 148 -5.62 7.87 17.09
C ASP A 148 -5.38 6.41 16.64
N LYS A 149 -4.61 5.63 17.41
CA LYS A 149 -4.20 4.26 17.07
C LYS A 149 -3.39 4.14 15.76
N SER A 150 -2.85 5.24 15.25
CA SER A 150 -1.91 5.23 14.13
C SER A 150 -0.59 4.55 14.50
N GLY A 151 0.26 4.27 13.50
CA GLY A 151 1.62 3.78 13.74
C GLY A 151 2.44 4.71 14.65
N THR A 152 2.27 6.02 14.53
CA THR A 152 2.89 7.02 15.42
C THR A 152 2.42 6.86 16.87
N HIS A 153 1.11 6.70 17.10
CA HIS A 153 0.56 6.48 18.44
C HIS A 153 1.01 5.13 19.03
N MET A 154 1.09 4.09 18.22
CA MET A 154 1.61 2.79 18.68
C MET A 154 3.10 2.88 19.07
N ALA A 155 3.92 3.58 18.29
CA ALA A 155 5.33 3.83 18.64
C ALA A 155 5.46 4.65 19.93
N GLU A 156 4.70 5.74 20.07
CA GLU A 156 4.61 6.56 21.25
C GLU A 156 4.34 5.70 22.51
N ARG A 157 3.31 4.86 22.47
CA ARG A 157 2.97 3.98 23.60
C ARG A 157 4.08 3.01 23.97
N ARG A 158 4.82 2.49 22.97
CA ARG A 158 5.99 1.64 23.22
C ARG A 158 7.11 2.41 23.92
N TYR A 159 7.35 3.67 23.56
CA TYR A 159 8.37 4.51 24.19
C TYR A 159 8.00 4.88 25.63
N TRP A 160 6.72 5.13 25.92
CA TRP A 160 6.24 5.37 27.29
C TRP A 160 6.35 4.13 28.19
N ALA A 161 6.35 2.93 27.62
CA ALA A 161 6.40 1.66 28.38
C ALA A 161 7.83 1.20 28.74
N GLN A 162 8.86 1.88 28.21
CA GLN A 162 10.28 1.61 28.49
C GLN A 162 10.82 2.52 29.58
#